data_b43053c1fb40e8c8dd8b0aa1c2874b1a
#
_entry.id   b43053c1fb40e8c8dd8b0aa1c2874b1a
#
_cell.length_a   1.000
_cell.length_b   1.000
_cell.length_c   1.000
_cell.angle_alpha   90.00
_cell.angle_beta   90.00
_cell.angle_gamma   90.00
#
_symmetry.space_group_name_H-M   'P 1'
#
loop_
_entity.id
_entity.type
_entity.pdbx_description
1 polymer ?
#
loop_
_entity_poly.entity_id
_entity_poly.type
_entity_poly.pdbx_seq_one_letter_code
_entity_poly.pdbx_strand_id
1 'polypeptide(L)'
;MNRERARIAKKREQNPVVECNKIQQRFYPELFSKFAEVKDPRHSSYIGYDCKAMLGTVYYKGIAGISSMQGMTREFNDEVVVSNLYRFMGSEEKEYLPHGVTINELLERLMPEELEKIQSDMVYQMIHRKTFDDAKVMGKWLVLVDGTELDEGVTQKMELI
;
A
#
# COMPACT_ATOMS: atom_id res chain seq x y z
N MET A 1 -35.02 19.32 4.70
CA MET A 1 -33.67 18.78 5.01
C MET A 1 -32.69 19.47 4.09
N ASN A 2 -31.68 20.20 4.64
CA ASN A 2 -30.79 21.07 3.86
C ASN A 2 -29.87 20.19 2.97
N ARG A 3 -29.81 20.47 1.66
CA ARG A 3 -29.00 19.75 0.66
C ARG A 3 -27.52 19.64 1.06
N GLU A 4 -27.02 20.61 1.79
CA GLU A 4 -25.65 20.65 2.29
C GLU A 4 -25.40 19.62 3.40
N ARG A 5 -26.34 19.48 4.34
CA ARG A 5 -26.29 18.43 5.38
C ARG A 5 -26.37 17.02 4.77
N ALA A 6 -27.19 16.84 3.74
CA ALA A 6 -27.26 15.57 3.02
C ALA A 6 -25.95 15.24 2.27
N ARG A 7 -25.27 16.25 1.66
CA ARG A 7 -23.94 16.05 1.03
C ARG A 7 -22.87 15.71 2.07
N ILE A 8 -22.88 16.37 3.23
CA ILE A 8 -21.93 16.10 4.32
C ILE A 8 -22.17 14.70 4.91
N ALA A 9 -23.43 14.32 5.13
CA ALA A 9 -23.80 12.97 5.58
C ALA A 9 -23.33 11.91 4.57
N LYS A 10 -23.63 12.09 3.28
CA LYS A 10 -23.21 11.19 2.20
C LYS A 10 -21.68 11.10 2.08
N LYS A 11 -20.94 12.19 2.35
CA LYS A 11 -19.47 12.18 2.37
C LYS A 11 -18.91 11.44 3.59
N ARG A 12 -19.64 11.40 4.72
CA ARG A 12 -19.28 10.61 5.91
C ARG A 12 -19.55 9.12 5.75
N GLU A 13 -20.51 8.75 4.90
CA GLU A 13 -20.83 7.35 4.59
C GLU A 13 -19.88 6.70 3.56
N GLN A 14 -19.01 7.48 2.92
CA GLN A 14 -18.04 6.92 1.97
C GLN A 14 -16.96 6.14 2.73
N ASN A 15 -16.94 4.84 2.52
CA ASN A 15 -15.88 3.97 3.06
C ASN A 15 -14.54 4.35 2.42
N PRO A 16 -13.55 4.83 3.20
CA PRO A 16 -12.28 5.29 2.65
C PRO A 16 -11.53 4.20 1.88
N VAL A 17 -11.67 2.95 2.26
CA VAL A 17 -11.05 1.81 1.56
C VAL A 17 -11.62 1.70 0.14
N VAL A 18 -12.94 1.82 -0.02
CA VAL A 18 -13.59 1.76 -1.34
C VAL A 18 -13.15 2.93 -2.22
N GLU A 19 -13.10 4.14 -1.68
CA GLU A 19 -12.69 5.32 -2.45
C GLU A 19 -11.20 5.26 -2.83
N CYS A 20 -10.33 4.85 -1.92
CA CYS A 20 -8.92 4.63 -2.22
C CYS A 20 -8.72 3.52 -3.26
N ASN A 21 -9.51 2.43 -3.20
CA ASN A 21 -9.46 1.39 -4.22
C ASN A 21 -9.84 1.91 -5.61
N LYS A 22 -10.86 2.76 -5.73
CA LYS A 22 -11.22 3.42 -7.01
C LYS A 22 -10.09 4.29 -7.54
N ILE A 23 -9.44 5.05 -6.64
CA ILE A 23 -8.30 5.89 -6.99
C ILE A 23 -7.14 5.02 -7.45
N GLN A 24 -6.81 3.98 -6.71
CA GLN A 24 -5.76 3.03 -7.04
C GLN A 24 -6.00 2.39 -8.41
N GLN A 25 -7.21 1.86 -8.66
CA GLN A 25 -7.55 1.25 -9.94
C GLN A 25 -7.46 2.22 -11.13
N ARG A 26 -7.77 3.50 -10.90
CA ARG A 26 -7.70 4.53 -11.94
C ARG A 26 -6.27 4.96 -12.25
N PHE A 27 -5.47 5.16 -11.21
CA PHE A 27 -4.14 5.78 -11.34
C PHE A 27 -3.00 4.77 -11.35
N TYR A 28 -3.22 3.60 -10.73
CA TYR A 28 -2.22 2.56 -10.62
C TYR A 28 -2.83 1.14 -10.64
N PRO A 29 -3.49 0.76 -11.76
CA PRO A 29 -4.23 -0.50 -11.87
C PRO A 29 -3.34 -1.74 -11.69
N GLU A 30 -2.04 -1.60 -11.96
CA GLU A 30 -1.06 -2.71 -11.94
C GLU A 30 -0.50 -3.02 -10.55
N LEU A 31 -0.88 -2.26 -9.50
CA LEU A 31 -0.29 -2.41 -8.16
C LEU A 31 -0.30 -3.86 -7.65
N PHE A 32 -1.44 -4.50 -7.71
CA PHE A 32 -1.56 -5.87 -7.20
C PHE A 32 -0.88 -6.91 -8.10
N SER A 33 -0.77 -6.65 -9.39
CA SER A 33 0.06 -7.48 -10.30
C SER A 33 1.54 -7.35 -9.93
N LYS A 34 2.01 -6.16 -9.62
CA LYS A 34 3.39 -5.93 -9.15
C LYS A 34 3.65 -6.60 -7.80
N PHE A 35 2.67 -6.62 -6.89
CA PHE A 35 2.79 -7.41 -5.66
C PHE A 35 2.91 -8.92 -5.93
N ALA A 36 2.26 -9.42 -6.99
CA ALA A 36 2.40 -10.83 -7.39
C ALA A 36 3.78 -11.16 -7.99
N GLU A 37 4.46 -10.18 -8.56
CA GLU A 37 5.80 -10.32 -9.16
C GLU A 37 6.93 -10.27 -8.13
N VAL A 38 6.63 -9.85 -6.89
CA VAL A 38 7.60 -9.79 -5.80
C VAL A 38 8.15 -11.17 -5.53
N LYS A 39 9.47 -11.30 -5.48
CA LYS A 39 10.15 -12.57 -5.23
C LYS A 39 9.89 -13.03 -3.80
N ASP A 40 9.12 -14.10 -3.66
CA ASP A 40 8.81 -14.69 -2.37
C ASP A 40 10.05 -15.42 -1.80
N PRO A 41 10.56 -15.00 -0.63
CA PRO A 41 11.70 -15.65 -0.01
C PRO A 41 11.36 -16.97 0.69
N ARG A 42 10.08 -17.31 0.82
CA ARG A 42 9.61 -18.51 1.50
C ARG A 42 9.74 -19.73 0.62
N HIS A 43 9.92 -20.90 1.22
CA HIS A 43 9.90 -22.15 0.47
C HIS A 43 8.48 -22.46 -0.03
N SER A 44 8.37 -22.92 -1.27
CA SER A 44 7.08 -23.12 -1.97
C SER A 44 6.08 -24.00 -1.22
N SER A 45 6.55 -24.99 -0.46
CA SER A 45 5.70 -25.89 0.34
C SER A 45 5.02 -25.20 1.54
N TYR A 46 5.46 -24.00 1.92
CA TYR A 46 4.90 -23.25 3.05
C TYR A 46 4.07 -22.03 2.62
N ILE A 47 3.84 -21.86 1.31
CA ILE A 47 3.09 -20.74 0.76
C ILE A 47 1.59 -21.05 0.84
N GLY A 48 0.95 -20.70 1.96
CA GLY A 48 -0.50 -20.72 2.10
C GLY A 48 -1.18 -19.50 1.46
N TYR A 49 -0.49 -18.37 1.42
CA TYR A 49 -0.91 -17.11 0.80
C TYR A 49 0.22 -16.57 -0.05
N ASP A 50 -0.07 -16.13 -1.27
CA ASP A 50 0.89 -15.51 -2.17
C ASP A 50 1.30 -14.10 -1.71
N CYS A 51 2.38 -13.55 -2.28
CA CYS A 51 2.84 -12.20 -1.97
C CYS A 51 1.77 -11.14 -2.26
N LYS A 52 0.94 -11.33 -3.29
CA LYS A 52 -0.13 -10.41 -3.65
C LYS A 52 -1.16 -10.29 -2.52
N ALA A 53 -1.64 -11.40 -1.98
CA ALA A 53 -2.58 -11.41 -0.87
C ALA A 53 -1.97 -10.81 0.40
N MET A 54 -0.70 -11.14 0.70
CA MET A 54 0.01 -10.66 1.90
C MET A 54 0.25 -9.15 1.85
N LEU A 55 0.89 -8.66 0.79
CA LEU A 55 1.20 -7.24 0.61
C LEU A 55 -0.06 -6.40 0.39
N GLY A 56 -1.05 -6.94 -0.34
CA GLY A 56 -2.34 -6.29 -0.52
C GLY A 56 -3.11 -6.14 0.79
N THR A 57 -3.06 -7.12 1.69
CA THR A 57 -3.67 -7.00 3.03
C THR A 57 -3.00 -5.90 3.85
N VAL A 58 -1.66 -5.78 3.80
CA VAL A 58 -0.92 -4.68 4.46
C VAL A 58 -1.28 -3.32 3.85
N TYR A 59 -1.39 -3.25 2.54
CA TYR A 59 -1.81 -2.05 1.83
C TYR A 59 -3.19 -1.57 2.32
N TYR A 60 -4.18 -2.46 2.37
CA TYR A 60 -5.51 -2.09 2.87
C TYR A 60 -5.54 -1.79 4.37
N LYS A 61 -4.68 -2.45 5.18
CA LYS A 61 -4.47 -2.09 6.59
C LYS A 61 -4.06 -0.62 6.72
N GLY A 62 -3.10 -0.18 5.89
CA GLY A 62 -2.65 1.21 5.87
C GLY A 62 -3.76 2.18 5.50
N ILE A 63 -4.52 1.90 4.43
CA ILE A 63 -5.66 2.72 3.99
C ILE A 63 -6.76 2.79 5.04
N ALA A 64 -7.05 1.68 5.72
CA ALA A 64 -8.05 1.63 6.80
C ALA A 64 -7.60 2.35 8.08
N GLY A 65 -6.33 2.81 8.15
CA GLY A 65 -5.80 3.49 9.33
C GLY A 65 -5.58 2.57 10.52
N ILE A 66 -5.48 1.26 10.28
CA ILE A 66 -5.26 0.27 11.35
C ILE A 66 -3.80 0.27 11.76
N SER A 67 -3.50 0.64 13.00
CA SER A 67 -2.13 0.84 13.48
C SER A 67 -1.34 -0.46 13.67
N SER A 68 -1.99 -1.54 14.13
CA SER A 68 -1.30 -2.79 14.48
C SER A 68 -1.69 -3.98 13.61
N MET A 69 -0.81 -4.97 13.50
CA MET A 69 -1.10 -6.24 12.82
C MET A 69 -2.17 -7.06 13.54
N GLN A 70 -2.20 -7.00 14.87
CA GLN A 70 -3.26 -7.64 15.65
C GLN A 70 -4.62 -6.98 15.42
N GLY A 71 -4.65 -5.64 15.36
CA GLY A 71 -5.85 -4.88 15.00
C GLY A 71 -6.36 -5.26 13.62
N MET A 72 -5.46 -5.38 12.63
CA MET A 72 -5.81 -5.82 11.28
C MET A 72 -6.48 -7.20 11.27
N THR A 73 -5.89 -8.19 11.95
CA THR A 73 -6.45 -9.54 12.02
C THR A 73 -7.85 -9.53 12.63
N ARG A 74 -8.10 -8.69 13.65
CA ARG A 74 -9.42 -8.56 14.28
C ARG A 74 -10.44 -7.85 13.40
N GLU A 75 -10.05 -6.73 12.78
CA GLU A 75 -10.95 -5.88 12.01
C GLU A 75 -11.27 -6.44 10.61
N PHE A 76 -10.35 -7.22 10.04
CA PHE A 76 -10.52 -7.88 8.75
C PHE A 76 -11.06 -9.31 8.85
N ASN A 77 -11.59 -9.72 10.00
CA ASN A 77 -12.12 -11.07 10.22
C ASN A 77 -13.61 -11.21 9.84
N ASP A 78 -14.22 -10.19 9.26
CA ASP A 78 -15.58 -10.23 8.74
C ASP A 78 -15.59 -10.84 7.34
N GLU A 79 -16.48 -11.80 7.08
CA GLU A 79 -16.57 -12.54 5.82
C GLU A 79 -16.78 -11.60 4.61
N VAL A 80 -17.61 -10.57 4.76
CA VAL A 80 -17.84 -9.58 3.70
C VAL A 80 -16.60 -8.74 3.44
N VAL A 81 -15.85 -8.39 4.47
CA VAL A 81 -14.59 -7.66 4.34
C VAL A 81 -13.56 -8.52 3.64
N VAL A 82 -13.41 -9.78 4.05
CA VAL A 82 -12.47 -10.76 3.45
C VAL A 82 -12.75 -10.90 1.96
N SER A 83 -14.00 -11.20 1.59
CA SER A 83 -14.42 -11.38 0.19
C SER A 83 -14.17 -10.11 -0.65
N ASN A 84 -14.53 -8.95 -0.12
CA ASN A 84 -14.31 -7.68 -0.81
C ASN A 84 -12.82 -7.38 -1.03
N LEU A 85 -11.96 -7.64 -0.05
CA LEU A 85 -10.53 -7.39 -0.19
C LEU A 85 -9.88 -8.33 -1.20
N TYR A 86 -10.22 -9.63 -1.21
CA TYR A 86 -9.76 -10.56 -2.25
C TYR A 86 -10.20 -10.11 -3.64
N ARG A 87 -11.45 -9.69 -3.79
CA ARG A 87 -11.96 -9.16 -5.05
C ARG A 87 -11.20 -7.90 -5.50
N PHE A 88 -10.90 -6.98 -4.58
CA PHE A 88 -10.15 -5.77 -4.90
C PHE A 88 -8.71 -6.06 -5.31
N MET A 89 -8.07 -7.05 -4.69
CA MET A 89 -6.73 -7.50 -5.04
C MET A 89 -6.70 -8.34 -6.33
N GLY A 90 -7.85 -8.84 -6.79
CA GLY A 90 -7.91 -9.81 -7.87
C GLY A 90 -7.17 -11.10 -7.54
N SER A 91 -7.25 -11.54 -6.28
CA SER A 91 -6.68 -12.79 -5.78
C SER A 91 -7.76 -13.85 -5.62
N GLU A 92 -7.34 -15.13 -5.63
CA GLU A 92 -8.23 -16.23 -5.28
C GLU A 92 -8.74 -16.07 -3.85
N GLU A 93 -10.06 -16.12 -3.68
CA GLU A 93 -10.71 -15.94 -2.40
C GLU A 93 -10.42 -17.12 -1.47
N LYS A 94 -10.08 -16.81 -0.22
CA LYS A 94 -9.90 -17.77 0.86
C LYS A 94 -10.78 -17.40 2.03
N GLU A 95 -11.02 -18.36 2.92
CA GLU A 95 -11.86 -18.18 4.10
C GLU A 95 -11.39 -17.03 5.00
N TYR A 96 -10.07 -16.82 5.08
CA TYR A 96 -9.45 -15.77 5.90
C TYR A 96 -8.39 -15.01 5.11
N LEU A 97 -8.15 -13.76 5.51
CA LEU A 97 -6.97 -13.03 5.09
C LEU A 97 -5.71 -13.53 5.83
N PRO A 98 -4.51 -13.28 5.27
CA PRO A 98 -3.27 -13.65 5.94
C PRO A 98 -3.18 -13.08 7.35
N HIS A 99 -2.84 -13.91 8.32
CA HIS A 99 -2.65 -13.47 9.70
C HIS A 99 -1.44 -12.55 9.84
N GLY A 100 -1.50 -11.57 10.74
CA GLY A 100 -0.44 -10.58 10.94
C GLY A 100 0.94 -11.19 11.26
N VAL A 101 1.00 -12.32 11.97
CA VAL A 101 2.25 -13.03 12.24
C VAL A 101 2.87 -13.55 10.94
N THR A 102 2.08 -14.18 10.08
CA THR A 102 2.54 -14.71 8.79
C THR A 102 3.03 -13.59 7.86
N ILE A 103 2.36 -12.44 7.89
CA ILE A 103 2.79 -11.26 7.14
C ILE A 103 4.14 -10.75 7.67
N ASN A 104 4.30 -10.64 8.99
CA ASN A 104 5.56 -10.19 9.58
C ASN A 104 6.73 -11.12 9.20
N GLU A 105 6.53 -12.44 9.25
CA GLU A 105 7.53 -13.41 8.81
C GLU A 105 7.93 -13.25 7.34
N LEU A 106 7.00 -12.88 6.47
CA LEU A 106 7.31 -12.53 5.08
C LEU A 106 8.15 -11.25 5.03
N LEU A 107 7.67 -10.18 5.69
CA LEU A 107 8.30 -8.86 5.63
C LEU A 107 9.73 -8.86 6.19
N GLU A 108 10.00 -9.66 7.24
CA GLU A 108 11.35 -9.83 7.83
C GLU A 108 12.36 -10.48 6.86
N ARG A 109 11.87 -11.28 5.91
CA ARG A 109 12.71 -12.00 4.93
C ARG A 109 12.73 -11.36 3.55
N LEU A 110 11.77 -10.44 3.30
CA LEU A 110 11.63 -9.80 2.01
C LEU A 110 12.81 -8.84 1.78
N MET A 111 13.36 -8.89 0.57
CA MET A 111 14.39 -7.93 0.15
C MET A 111 13.74 -6.55 -0.01
N PRO A 112 14.20 -5.50 0.70
CA PRO A 112 13.62 -4.15 0.63
C PRO A 112 13.55 -3.61 -0.80
N GLU A 113 14.53 -3.93 -1.63
CA GLU A 113 14.64 -3.50 -3.02
C GLU A 113 13.46 -3.94 -3.89
N GLU A 114 12.79 -5.03 -3.52
CA GLU A 114 11.58 -5.47 -4.22
C GLU A 114 10.41 -4.49 -4.05
N LEU A 115 10.27 -3.91 -2.86
CA LEU A 115 9.26 -2.89 -2.58
C LEU A 115 9.69 -1.51 -3.10
N GLU A 116 10.98 -1.18 -3.01
CA GLU A 116 11.54 0.06 -3.55
C GLU A 116 11.31 0.19 -5.07
N LYS A 117 11.43 -0.91 -5.81
CA LYS A 117 11.11 -0.92 -7.26
C LYS A 117 9.66 -0.51 -7.51
N ILE A 118 8.72 -1.07 -6.73
CA ILE A 118 7.30 -0.75 -6.86
C ILE A 118 7.04 0.71 -6.50
N GLN A 119 7.62 1.18 -5.40
CA GLN A 119 7.50 2.57 -4.96
C GLN A 119 8.07 3.54 -6.01
N SER A 120 9.27 3.27 -6.51
CA SER A 120 9.93 4.09 -7.53
C SER A 120 9.11 4.19 -8.81
N ASP A 121 8.52 3.07 -9.25
CA ASP A 121 7.66 3.02 -10.42
C ASP A 121 6.35 3.80 -10.19
N MET A 122 5.76 3.70 -9.01
CA MET A 122 4.60 4.52 -8.63
C MET A 122 4.92 6.02 -8.71
N VAL A 123 6.02 6.45 -8.10
CA VAL A 123 6.45 7.85 -8.11
C VAL A 123 6.73 8.31 -9.54
N TYR A 124 7.43 7.49 -10.33
CA TYR A 124 7.70 7.79 -11.74
C TYR A 124 6.41 8.00 -12.55
N GLN A 125 5.43 7.10 -12.39
CA GLN A 125 4.14 7.24 -13.07
C GLN A 125 3.38 8.51 -12.63
N MET A 126 3.40 8.84 -11.34
CA MET A 126 2.76 10.06 -10.82
C MET A 126 3.41 11.32 -11.40
N ILE A 127 4.73 11.36 -11.50
CA ILE A 127 5.48 12.46 -12.13
C ILE A 127 5.13 12.54 -13.62
N HIS A 128 5.14 11.42 -14.31
CA HIS A 128 4.88 11.36 -15.76
C HIS A 128 3.45 11.79 -16.12
N ARG A 129 2.50 11.46 -15.27
CA ARG A 129 1.08 11.88 -15.38
C ARG A 129 0.84 13.31 -14.90
N LYS A 130 1.89 14.03 -14.51
CA LYS A 130 1.83 15.42 -14.02
C LYS A 130 0.92 15.58 -12.78
N THR A 131 0.78 14.53 -11.98
CA THR A 131 -0.09 14.54 -10.79
C THR A 131 0.32 15.60 -9.77
N PHE A 132 1.59 15.98 -9.77
CA PHE A 132 2.17 16.98 -8.84
C PHE A 132 2.53 18.30 -9.53
N ASP A 133 2.03 18.57 -10.74
CA ASP A 133 2.42 19.79 -11.46
C ASP A 133 2.03 21.06 -10.70
N ASP A 134 0.90 21.03 -9.97
CA ASP A 134 0.45 22.13 -9.12
C ASP A 134 1.34 22.34 -7.87
N ALA A 135 2.16 21.36 -7.51
CA ALA A 135 3.10 21.44 -6.39
C ALA A 135 4.51 21.93 -6.78
N LYS A 136 4.71 22.27 -8.05
CA LYS A 136 5.99 22.83 -8.51
C LYS A 136 6.19 24.25 -8.00
N VAL A 137 7.38 24.51 -7.47
CA VAL A 137 7.84 25.85 -7.08
C VAL A 137 8.75 26.39 -8.18
N MET A 138 8.38 27.50 -8.80
CA MET A 138 9.12 28.08 -9.95
C MET A 138 9.36 27.06 -11.10
N GLY A 139 8.39 26.17 -11.36
CA GLY A 139 8.49 25.15 -12.39
C GLY A 139 9.38 23.94 -12.04
N LYS A 140 9.91 23.88 -10.82
CA LYS A 140 10.78 22.80 -10.34
C LYS A 140 10.12 22.01 -9.21
N TRP A 141 10.48 20.74 -9.08
CA TRP A 141 10.08 19.92 -7.96
C TRP A 141 10.90 20.27 -6.72
N LEU A 142 10.24 20.44 -5.59
CA LEU A 142 10.90 20.56 -4.29
C LEU A 142 11.06 19.17 -3.69
N VAL A 143 12.29 18.73 -3.52
CA VAL A 143 12.61 17.48 -2.81
C VAL A 143 13.08 17.85 -1.42
N LEU A 144 12.33 17.43 -0.41
CA LEU A 144 12.75 17.55 0.99
C LEU A 144 13.37 16.22 1.41
N VAL A 145 14.64 16.28 1.79
CA VAL A 145 15.36 15.13 2.35
C VAL A 145 15.52 15.39 3.84
N ASP A 146 14.77 14.65 4.65
CA ASP A 146 14.95 14.65 6.10
C ASP A 146 15.93 13.51 6.45
N GLY A 147 17.11 13.86 6.92
CA GLY A 147 18.10 12.91 7.40
C GLY A 147 17.86 12.62 8.88
N THR A 148 17.25 11.51 9.21
CA THR A 148 17.44 10.93 10.54
C THR A 148 18.89 10.47 10.63
N GLU A 149 19.67 10.99 11.60
CA GLU A 149 20.99 10.44 11.92
C GLU A 149 20.82 8.96 12.28
N LEU A 150 21.18 8.11 11.33
CA LEU A 150 21.47 6.72 11.63
C LEU A 150 22.90 6.67 12.12
N ASP A 151 23.04 6.51 13.43
CA ASP A 151 24.22 6.16 14.22
C ASP A 151 25.62 6.46 13.58
N GLU A 152 26.50 7.05 14.37
CA GLU A 152 27.85 7.50 13.99
C GLU A 152 28.67 6.38 13.31
N GLY A 153 28.66 6.32 11.99
CA GLY A 153 29.50 5.34 11.29
C GLY A 153 29.54 5.42 9.76
N VAL A 154 28.56 6.02 9.09
CA VAL A 154 28.57 6.06 7.61
C VAL A 154 28.29 7.47 7.11
N THR A 155 29.32 8.28 7.02
CA THR A 155 29.26 9.53 6.27
C THR A 155 29.43 9.20 4.78
N GLN A 156 28.37 8.92 4.06
CA GLN A 156 28.38 8.97 2.60
C GLN A 156 28.19 10.42 2.16
N LYS A 157 29.24 11.00 1.61
CA LYS A 157 29.16 12.26 0.84
C LYS A 157 28.24 12.00 -0.38
N MET A 158 27.07 12.61 -0.38
CA MET A 158 26.29 12.74 -1.61
C MET A 158 26.88 13.87 -2.44
N GLU A 159 27.51 13.53 -3.56
CA GLU A 159 27.86 14.50 -4.59
C GLU A 159 26.57 14.85 -5.37
N LEU A 160 26.33 16.16 -5.46
CA LEU A 160 25.25 16.73 -6.27
C LEU A 160 25.57 16.51 -7.75
N ILE A 161 24.67 15.84 -8.45
CA ILE A 161 24.62 15.81 -9.92
C ILE A 161 23.66 16.92 -10.41
#